data_48a47e461c088f271bf3a4fcdb02cf8e
#
_entry.id   48a47e461c088f271bf3a4fcdb02cf8e
#
_cell.length_a   1.000
_cell.length_b   1.000
_cell.length_c   1.000
_cell.angle_alpha   90.00
_cell.angle_beta   90.00
_cell.angle_gamma   90.00
#
_symmetry.space_group_name_H-M   'P 1'
#
loop_
_entity.id
_entity.type
_entity.pdbx_description
1 polymer ?
#
loop_
_entity_poly.entity_id
_entity_poly.type
_entity_poly.pdbx_seq_one_letter_code
_entity_poly.pdbx_strand_id
1 'polypeptide(L)'
;MFAQQRAADGVTLNDEGLPQYSTFSLCAIDPVTGQSGASVTTRVPFVGRAVPHVRAGVGAVCTQASTMVEYGPRGLDLLAKGVEPKDALAQLLANDDQRESRQVGLIDMKGRSAAHTGKQNNAWAGSRQGKTYTVQANIMVGPEVVDAVATTFEASEGTGMPLAERMILAMEAGHAKGGDKRWGNLQSAAIKIADPNDPGRGGDFITLAIEVGEHPEPVAELKRIYYTTGRRLGYRSFSRVDGPDVIELKRMLHGVGYWRPSLAAFPDPPPSINTPKMVELRKTDPAQYEKIAAESRKASADYTRDFAQFDEETITAVDKFRADKSLNYQGNPAGLVDARLIEALRAAYFEKKKAAGKR
;
A
#
# COMPACT_ATOMS: atom_id res chain seq x y z
N MET A 1 38.69 1.88 -20.78
CA MET A 1 37.32 1.53 -20.31
C MET A 1 37.34 0.03 -20.16
N PHE A 2 37.39 -0.47 -18.94
CA PHE A 2 37.32 -1.92 -18.71
C PHE A 2 35.88 -2.37 -19.00
N ALA A 3 35.72 -3.42 -19.79
CA ALA A 3 34.40 -4.02 -20.02
C ALA A 3 33.89 -4.57 -18.69
N GLN A 4 32.70 -4.13 -18.27
CA GLN A 4 32.06 -4.58 -17.04
C GLN A 4 31.80 -6.09 -17.13
N GLN A 5 32.32 -6.86 -16.20
CA GLN A 5 32.09 -8.31 -16.18
C GLN A 5 30.60 -8.61 -15.96
N ARG A 6 30.07 -9.59 -16.69
CA ARG A 6 28.69 -10.06 -16.58
C ARG A 6 28.65 -11.56 -16.37
N ALA A 7 27.72 -12.01 -15.53
CA ALA A 7 27.36 -13.42 -15.42
C ALA A 7 26.61 -13.89 -16.67
N ALA A 8 26.43 -15.21 -16.81
CA ALA A 8 25.77 -15.82 -18.00
C ALA A 8 24.33 -15.34 -18.22
N ASP A 9 23.63 -14.95 -17.15
CA ASP A 9 22.27 -14.38 -17.17
C ASP A 9 22.23 -12.87 -17.45
N GLY A 10 23.40 -12.25 -17.71
CA GLY A 10 23.54 -10.84 -17.99
C GLY A 10 23.64 -9.94 -16.76
N VAL A 11 23.65 -10.49 -15.54
CA VAL A 11 23.87 -9.74 -14.30
C VAL A 11 25.28 -9.13 -14.29
N THR A 12 25.36 -7.86 -13.94
CA THR A 12 26.65 -7.19 -13.76
C THR A 12 27.32 -7.68 -12.48
N LEU A 13 28.58 -7.98 -12.59
CA LEU A 13 29.43 -8.37 -11.46
C LEU A 13 30.26 -7.16 -10.99
N ASN A 14 30.52 -7.08 -9.68
CA ASN A 14 31.49 -6.15 -9.10
C ASN A 14 32.95 -6.66 -9.34
N ASP A 15 33.92 -5.94 -8.85
CA ASP A 15 35.35 -6.29 -9.00
C ASP A 15 35.72 -7.62 -8.31
N GLU A 16 34.91 -8.07 -7.36
CA GLU A 16 35.03 -9.34 -6.65
C GLU A 16 34.34 -10.51 -7.36
N GLY A 17 33.69 -10.26 -8.52
CA GLY A 17 32.91 -11.25 -9.26
C GLY A 17 31.54 -11.56 -8.66
N LEU A 18 31.05 -10.74 -7.75
CA LEU A 18 29.74 -10.90 -7.13
C LEU A 18 28.64 -10.12 -7.88
N PRO A 19 27.41 -10.63 -7.95
CA PRO A 19 26.30 -9.94 -8.58
C PRO A 19 26.01 -8.58 -7.96
N GLN A 20 25.80 -7.57 -8.79
CA GLN A 20 25.29 -6.26 -8.37
C GLN A 20 23.78 -6.21 -8.54
N TYR A 21 23.07 -5.91 -7.48
CA TYR A 21 21.61 -5.81 -7.45
C TYR A 21 21.18 -4.38 -7.26
N SER A 22 20.42 -3.87 -8.22
CA SER A 22 19.77 -2.56 -8.12
C SER A 22 18.40 -2.68 -7.47
N THR A 23 17.98 -1.65 -6.77
CA THR A 23 16.69 -1.61 -6.06
C THR A 23 16.15 -0.20 -6.05
N PHE A 24 14.85 -0.02 -6.30
CA PHE A 24 14.17 1.20 -5.92
C PHE A 24 12.86 0.90 -5.21
N SER A 25 12.50 1.76 -4.27
CA SER A 25 11.33 1.60 -3.43
C SER A 25 10.64 2.93 -3.15
N LEU A 26 9.35 2.85 -2.82
CA LEU A 26 8.49 3.95 -2.47
C LEU A 26 7.76 3.62 -1.16
N CYS A 27 7.94 4.45 -0.13
CA CYS A 27 7.06 4.49 1.02
C CYS A 27 6.10 5.66 0.87
N ALA A 28 4.82 5.44 1.12
CA ALA A 28 3.80 6.47 0.95
C ALA A 28 2.69 6.36 1.99
N ILE A 29 2.00 7.46 2.19
CA ILE A 29 0.79 7.55 3.01
C ILE A 29 -0.33 8.23 2.24
N ASP A 30 -1.56 7.93 2.61
CA ASP A 30 -2.72 8.72 2.23
C ASP A 30 -3.39 9.30 3.48
N PRO A 31 -3.19 10.61 3.76
CA PRO A 31 -3.76 11.24 4.94
C PRO A 31 -5.30 11.27 4.96
N VAL A 32 -5.95 11.09 3.81
CA VAL A 32 -7.42 11.11 3.70
C VAL A 32 -8.02 9.78 4.13
N THR A 33 -7.43 8.67 3.69
CA THR A 33 -7.89 7.32 4.03
C THR A 33 -7.23 6.75 5.28
N GLY A 34 -6.09 7.31 5.70
CA GLY A 34 -5.28 6.77 6.79
C GLY A 34 -4.40 5.59 6.38
N GLN A 35 -4.37 5.25 5.09
CA GLN A 35 -3.56 4.14 4.58
C GLN A 35 -2.07 4.48 4.56
N SER A 36 -1.24 3.47 4.80
CA SER A 36 0.20 3.50 4.55
C SER A 36 0.60 2.40 3.58
N GLY A 37 1.59 2.68 2.75
CA GLY A 37 2.04 1.76 1.70
C GLY A 37 3.55 1.72 1.55
N ALA A 38 4.08 0.57 1.16
CA ALA A 38 5.46 0.38 0.75
C ALA A 38 5.51 -0.51 -0.50
N SER A 39 6.23 -0.07 -1.52
CA SER A 39 6.45 -0.83 -2.75
C SER A 39 7.92 -0.84 -3.13
N VAL A 40 8.35 -1.88 -3.83
CA VAL A 40 9.75 -2.09 -4.21
C VAL A 40 9.84 -2.93 -5.48
N THR A 41 10.86 -2.67 -6.29
CA THR A 41 11.35 -3.61 -7.30
C THR A 41 12.88 -3.73 -7.25
N THR A 42 13.39 -4.90 -7.53
CA THR A 42 14.81 -5.25 -7.44
C THR A 42 15.12 -6.47 -8.30
N ARG A 43 16.39 -6.74 -8.46
CA ARG A 43 16.86 -7.99 -9.05
C ARG A 43 16.98 -9.16 -8.08
N VAL A 44 16.91 -8.88 -6.77
CA VAL A 44 16.91 -9.94 -5.75
C VAL A 44 15.54 -10.64 -5.79
N PRO A 45 15.48 -11.98 -5.87
CA PRO A 45 14.22 -12.71 -5.79
C PRO A 45 13.49 -12.48 -4.45
N PHE A 46 12.16 -12.51 -4.46
CA PHE A 46 11.30 -12.46 -3.27
C PHE A 46 11.55 -11.23 -2.36
N VAL A 47 11.67 -10.06 -2.96
CA VAL A 47 12.00 -8.80 -2.27
C VAL A 47 10.97 -8.37 -1.22
N GLY A 48 9.72 -8.82 -1.36
CA GLY A 48 8.62 -8.46 -0.46
C GLY A 48 8.80 -8.93 0.98
N ARG A 49 9.72 -9.88 1.22
CA ARG A 49 10.05 -10.37 2.56
C ARG A 49 11.03 -9.46 3.31
N ALA A 50 11.83 -8.68 2.59
CA ALA A 50 12.97 -7.97 3.16
C ALA A 50 12.80 -6.44 3.18
N VAL A 51 12.22 -5.85 2.13
CA VAL A 51 12.27 -4.40 1.92
C VAL A 51 11.04 -3.65 2.42
N PRO A 52 9.78 -4.02 2.03
CA PRO A 52 8.61 -3.21 2.36
C PRO A 52 8.01 -3.59 3.71
N HIS A 53 7.89 -2.59 4.59
CA HIS A 53 7.24 -2.71 5.90
C HIS A 53 6.21 -1.60 6.07
N VAL A 54 5.01 -1.96 6.52
CA VAL A 54 3.90 -1.03 6.74
C VAL A 54 3.16 -1.37 8.03
N ARG A 55 2.58 -0.34 8.66
CA ARG A 55 1.68 -0.53 9.81
C ARG A 55 0.59 0.52 9.77
N ALA A 56 -0.66 0.09 9.84
CA ALA A 56 -1.82 0.97 9.81
C ALA A 56 -1.79 2.01 10.94
N GLY A 57 -2.05 3.27 10.60
CA GLY A 57 -2.02 4.38 11.55
C GLY A 57 -0.63 4.79 12.04
N VAL A 58 0.44 4.14 11.55
CA VAL A 58 1.84 4.41 11.96
C VAL A 58 2.67 4.97 10.81
N GLY A 59 2.70 4.26 9.68
CA GLY A 59 3.49 4.67 8.52
C GLY A 59 4.12 3.51 7.77
N ALA A 60 5.21 3.81 7.04
CA ALA A 60 5.92 2.86 6.19
C ALA A 60 7.44 2.99 6.31
N VAL A 61 8.15 1.87 6.13
CA VAL A 61 9.61 1.78 6.09
C VAL A 61 10.03 0.89 4.94
N CYS A 62 11.00 1.34 4.14
CA CYS A 62 11.71 0.52 3.17
C CYS A 62 13.18 0.46 3.55
N THR A 63 13.73 -0.74 3.73
CA THR A 63 15.15 -0.97 4.01
C THR A 63 15.76 -1.83 2.91
N GLN A 64 16.84 -1.38 2.30
CA GLN A 64 17.42 -1.97 1.09
C GLN A 64 18.92 -1.74 0.97
N ALA A 65 19.52 -2.10 -0.18
CA ALA A 65 20.96 -2.21 -0.45
C ALA A 65 21.54 -3.41 0.32
N SER A 66 22.57 -3.27 1.15
CA SER A 66 22.93 -4.32 2.11
C SER A 66 21.84 -4.36 3.20
N THR A 67 20.76 -5.07 2.91
CA THR A 67 19.49 -4.94 3.65
C THR A 67 19.62 -5.40 5.10
N MET A 68 19.31 -4.52 6.04
CA MET A 68 19.04 -4.85 7.44
C MET A 68 17.53 -4.94 7.65
N VAL A 69 16.97 -6.14 7.56
CA VAL A 69 15.51 -6.37 7.62
C VAL A 69 14.88 -5.84 8.91
N GLU A 70 15.62 -5.94 10.03
CA GLU A 70 15.16 -5.46 11.33
C GLU A 70 14.89 -3.94 11.39
N TYR A 71 15.45 -3.15 10.47
CA TYR A 71 15.14 -1.72 10.41
C TYR A 71 13.66 -1.46 10.10
N GLY A 72 13.00 -2.36 9.38
CA GLY A 72 11.56 -2.27 9.11
C GLY A 72 10.71 -2.28 10.38
N PRO A 73 10.61 -3.39 11.10
CA PRO A 73 9.81 -3.49 12.31
C PRO A 73 10.28 -2.51 13.40
N ARG A 74 11.59 -2.35 13.63
CA ARG A 74 12.11 -1.41 14.63
C ARG A 74 11.78 0.05 14.28
N GLY A 75 11.87 0.42 13.00
CA GLY A 75 11.47 1.74 12.53
C GLY A 75 9.98 2.01 12.78
N LEU A 76 9.12 1.05 12.43
CA LEU A 76 7.68 1.15 12.72
C LEU A 76 7.38 1.24 14.23
N ASP A 77 8.12 0.52 15.08
CA ASP A 77 7.98 0.60 16.53
C ASP A 77 8.35 1.98 17.09
N LEU A 78 9.40 2.60 16.55
CA LEU A 78 9.79 3.96 16.91
C LEU A 78 8.73 4.99 16.46
N LEU A 79 8.26 4.89 15.22
CA LEU A 79 7.19 5.75 14.71
C LEU A 79 5.90 5.59 15.53
N ALA A 80 5.54 4.36 15.91
CA ALA A 80 4.36 4.08 16.75
C ALA A 80 4.45 4.71 18.15
N LYS A 81 5.67 4.89 18.67
CA LYS A 81 5.95 5.62 19.92
C LYS A 81 5.95 7.13 19.73
N GLY A 82 5.71 7.63 18.52
CA GLY A 82 5.70 9.05 18.20
C GLY A 82 7.08 9.67 17.95
N VAL A 83 8.14 8.86 17.87
CA VAL A 83 9.48 9.32 17.50
C VAL A 83 9.44 9.84 16.06
N GLU A 84 10.04 11.00 15.82
CA GLU A 84 10.07 11.58 14.47
C GLU A 84 10.92 10.72 13.51
N PRO A 85 10.57 10.63 12.21
CA PRO A 85 11.31 9.81 11.25
C PRO A 85 12.80 10.08 11.22
N LYS A 86 13.23 11.32 11.35
CA LYS A 86 14.65 11.70 11.41
C LYS A 86 15.38 11.09 12.61
N ASP A 87 14.74 11.15 13.78
CA ASP A 87 15.32 10.64 15.02
C ASP A 87 15.23 9.10 15.07
N ALA A 88 14.16 8.52 14.53
CA ALA A 88 14.03 7.09 14.36
C ALA A 88 15.14 6.53 13.46
N LEU A 89 15.38 7.18 12.32
CA LEU A 89 16.48 6.83 11.42
C LEU A 89 17.85 6.94 12.10
N ALA A 90 18.11 8.01 12.82
CA ALA A 90 19.36 8.18 13.58
C ALA A 90 19.55 7.05 14.61
N GLN A 91 18.50 6.64 15.32
CA GLN A 91 18.56 5.53 16.28
C GLN A 91 18.79 4.16 15.60
N LEU A 92 18.24 3.94 14.41
CA LEU A 92 18.47 2.70 13.64
C LEU A 92 19.93 2.59 13.21
N LEU A 93 20.55 3.69 12.79
CA LEU A 93 21.89 3.74 12.25
C LEU A 93 23.01 3.85 13.32
N ALA A 94 22.67 4.25 14.55
CA ALA A 94 23.65 4.61 15.57
C ALA A 94 24.67 3.50 15.90
N ASN A 95 24.22 2.25 15.91
CA ASN A 95 25.02 1.08 16.27
C ASN A 95 25.22 0.12 15.08
N ASP A 96 25.13 0.60 13.86
CA ASP A 96 25.38 -0.18 12.67
C ASP A 96 26.70 0.24 12.03
N ASP A 97 27.73 -0.55 12.21
CA ASP A 97 29.05 -0.31 11.61
C ASP A 97 29.01 -0.35 10.08
N GLN A 98 27.99 -1.00 9.50
CA GLN A 98 27.79 -1.11 8.06
C GLN A 98 26.77 -0.08 7.52
N ARG A 99 26.41 0.96 8.27
CA ARG A 99 25.40 1.96 7.86
C ARG A 99 25.69 2.59 6.49
N GLU A 100 26.97 2.70 6.11
CA GLU A 100 27.38 3.26 4.81
C GLU A 100 27.05 2.34 3.61
N SER A 101 26.71 1.07 3.85
CA SER A 101 26.21 0.13 2.84
C SER A 101 24.68 -0.01 2.83
N ARG A 102 23.96 0.69 3.73
CA ARG A 102 22.50 0.63 3.84
C ARG A 102 21.84 1.73 3.03
N GLN A 103 20.57 1.49 2.65
CA GLN A 103 19.66 2.53 2.22
C GLN A 103 18.30 2.32 2.87
N VAL A 104 17.77 3.36 3.53
CA VAL A 104 16.54 3.29 4.32
C VAL A 104 15.71 4.53 4.05
N GLY A 105 14.41 4.36 3.83
CA GLY A 105 13.43 5.44 3.82
C GLY A 105 12.27 5.12 4.75
N LEU A 106 11.79 6.12 5.49
CA LEU A 106 10.64 5.96 6.36
C LEU A 106 9.78 7.23 6.37
N ILE A 107 8.48 7.02 6.55
CA ILE A 107 7.48 8.08 6.61
C ILE A 107 6.44 7.75 7.68
N ASP A 108 6.01 8.75 8.45
CA ASP A 108 4.91 8.62 9.41
C ASP A 108 3.58 9.16 8.86
N MET A 109 2.49 8.90 9.56
CA MET A 109 1.14 9.36 9.15
C MET A 109 0.94 10.88 9.21
N LYS A 110 1.90 11.64 9.75
CA LYS A 110 1.89 13.12 9.74
C LYS A 110 2.56 13.69 8.48
N GLY A 111 3.07 12.83 7.57
CA GLY A 111 3.78 13.22 6.36
C GLY A 111 5.24 13.62 6.60
N ARG A 112 5.76 13.38 7.80
CA ARG A 112 7.19 13.57 8.07
C ARG A 112 7.94 12.35 7.55
N SER A 113 9.05 12.58 6.87
CA SER A 113 9.86 11.50 6.29
C SER A 113 11.35 11.72 6.54
N ALA A 114 12.11 10.65 6.47
CA ALA A 114 13.57 10.67 6.48
C ALA A 114 14.10 9.57 5.57
N ALA A 115 15.26 9.81 4.98
CA ALA A 115 15.96 8.82 4.16
C ALA A 115 17.46 8.88 4.43
N HIS A 116 18.08 7.70 4.39
CA HIS A 116 19.54 7.52 4.42
C HIS A 116 19.98 6.75 3.19
N THR A 117 20.99 7.26 2.50
CA THR A 117 21.70 6.57 1.43
C THR A 117 23.17 6.55 1.79
N GLY A 118 23.68 5.41 2.21
CA GLY A 118 25.07 5.26 2.62
C GLY A 118 26.04 5.40 1.43
N LYS A 119 27.23 5.89 1.69
CA LYS A 119 28.23 6.25 0.68
C LYS A 119 28.80 5.06 -0.12
N GLN A 120 28.61 3.83 0.38
CA GLN A 120 29.06 2.61 -0.27
C GLN A 120 28.04 2.05 -1.28
N ASN A 121 26.89 2.73 -1.47
CA ASN A 121 25.96 2.39 -2.53
C ASN A 121 26.51 2.87 -3.88
N ASN A 122 27.09 1.94 -4.62
CA ASN A 122 27.80 2.20 -5.88
C ASN A 122 26.87 2.56 -7.03
N ALA A 123 27.45 3.04 -8.15
CA ALA A 123 26.77 3.68 -9.26
C ALA A 123 25.94 4.88 -8.76
N TRP A 124 24.82 5.20 -9.40
CA TRP A 124 23.96 6.23 -8.86
C TRP A 124 23.06 5.67 -7.73
N ALA A 125 23.03 6.36 -6.59
CA ALA A 125 22.11 6.09 -5.50
C ALA A 125 21.64 7.42 -4.90
N GLY A 126 20.36 7.47 -4.48
CA GLY A 126 19.77 8.67 -3.92
C GLY A 126 18.32 8.49 -3.49
N SER A 127 17.72 9.59 -3.03
CA SER A 127 16.33 9.62 -2.57
C SER A 127 15.68 10.94 -2.89
N ARG A 128 14.34 10.92 -2.98
CA ARG A 128 13.49 12.12 -3.04
C ARG A 128 12.34 11.98 -2.07
N GLN A 129 12.01 13.06 -1.38
CA GLN A 129 10.99 13.11 -0.36
C GLN A 129 9.96 14.16 -0.72
N GLY A 130 8.69 13.88 -0.42
CA GLY A 130 7.57 14.79 -0.55
C GLY A 130 6.68 14.75 0.68
N LYS A 131 5.54 15.43 0.61
CA LYS A 131 4.60 15.54 1.75
C LYS A 131 4.00 14.20 2.18
N THR A 132 3.84 13.26 1.24
CA THR A 132 3.12 12.01 1.47
C THR A 132 3.94 10.78 1.06
N TYR A 133 5.24 10.96 0.75
CA TYR A 133 6.09 9.87 0.28
C TYR A 133 7.58 10.08 0.54
N THR A 134 8.34 8.98 0.46
CA THR A 134 9.79 8.96 0.26
C THR A 134 10.14 7.87 -0.75
N VAL A 135 10.93 8.23 -1.76
CA VAL A 135 11.48 7.34 -2.79
C VAL A 135 12.96 7.21 -2.57
N GLN A 136 13.49 6.01 -2.64
CA GLN A 136 14.92 5.73 -2.59
C GLN A 136 15.31 4.69 -3.63
N ALA A 137 16.51 4.85 -4.19
CA ALA A 137 17.05 3.95 -5.20
C ALA A 137 18.57 3.81 -5.07
N ASN A 138 19.08 2.63 -5.37
CA ASN A 138 20.50 2.32 -5.36
C ASN A 138 20.88 1.50 -6.59
N ILE A 139 22.12 1.71 -7.07
CA ILE A 139 22.69 1.04 -8.25
C ILE A 139 21.80 1.25 -9.49
N MET A 140 21.27 2.46 -9.64
CA MET A 140 20.36 2.83 -10.75
C MET A 140 21.12 3.40 -11.95
N VAL A 141 20.40 3.51 -13.06
CA VAL A 141 20.89 4.19 -14.29
C VAL A 141 21.14 5.67 -14.03
N GLY A 142 20.36 6.31 -13.16
CA GLY A 142 20.46 7.73 -12.84
C GLY A 142 19.30 8.22 -11.96
N PRO A 143 19.26 9.53 -11.65
CA PRO A 143 18.21 10.15 -10.85
C PRO A 143 16.83 10.10 -11.50
N GLU A 144 16.77 9.91 -12.81
CA GLU A 144 15.52 9.91 -13.59
C GLU A 144 14.54 8.84 -13.11
N VAL A 145 15.04 7.75 -12.53
CA VAL A 145 14.18 6.70 -11.94
C VAL A 145 13.42 7.24 -10.72
N VAL A 146 14.14 7.85 -9.78
CA VAL A 146 13.56 8.46 -8.56
C VAL A 146 12.61 9.61 -8.93
N ASP A 147 13.02 10.47 -9.88
CA ASP A 147 12.22 11.59 -10.32
C ASP A 147 10.93 11.15 -11.01
N ALA A 148 10.97 10.12 -11.84
CA ALA A 148 9.78 9.59 -12.48
C ALA A 148 8.80 8.98 -11.47
N VAL A 149 9.28 8.21 -10.49
CA VAL A 149 8.44 7.68 -9.40
C VAL A 149 7.77 8.82 -8.64
N ALA A 150 8.56 9.80 -8.20
CA ALA A 150 8.08 10.92 -7.41
C ALA A 150 7.05 11.77 -8.16
N THR A 151 7.38 12.19 -9.39
CA THR A 151 6.51 13.03 -10.22
C THR A 151 5.18 12.35 -10.54
N THR A 152 5.22 11.04 -10.86
CA THR A 152 4.00 10.27 -11.14
C THR A 152 3.14 10.12 -9.90
N PHE A 153 3.76 9.86 -8.74
CA PHE A 153 3.05 9.76 -7.47
C PHE A 153 2.40 11.10 -7.08
N GLU A 154 3.14 12.21 -7.20
CA GLU A 154 2.64 13.57 -6.95
C GLU A 154 1.46 13.92 -7.88
N ALA A 155 1.58 13.62 -9.17
CA ALA A 155 0.53 13.91 -10.16
C ALA A 155 -0.79 13.15 -9.88
N SER A 156 -0.73 12.03 -9.17
CA SER A 156 -1.91 11.26 -8.76
C SER A 156 -2.57 11.76 -7.47
N GLU A 157 -2.00 12.77 -6.80
CA GLU A 157 -2.55 13.29 -5.56
C GLU A 157 -3.88 14.01 -5.82
N GLY A 158 -4.87 13.71 -4.98
CA GLY A 158 -6.20 14.32 -5.10
C GLY A 158 -7.11 13.74 -6.20
N THR A 159 -6.68 12.71 -6.93
CA THR A 159 -7.49 12.10 -8.00
C THR A 159 -8.57 11.13 -7.51
N GLY A 160 -8.56 10.76 -6.23
CA GLY A 160 -9.42 9.69 -5.69
C GLY A 160 -8.94 8.27 -6.02
N MET A 161 -7.82 8.15 -6.70
CA MET A 161 -7.19 6.85 -7.00
C MET A 161 -6.71 6.18 -5.70
N PRO A 162 -6.96 4.87 -5.51
CA PRO A 162 -6.46 4.14 -4.34
C PRO A 162 -4.94 4.23 -4.18
N LEU A 163 -4.45 4.29 -2.94
CA LEU A 163 -3.01 4.41 -2.66
C LEU A 163 -2.19 3.33 -3.38
N ALA A 164 -2.65 2.07 -3.36
CA ALA A 164 -1.99 0.98 -4.07
C ALA A 164 -1.83 1.25 -5.57
N GLU A 165 -2.87 1.75 -6.22
CA GLU A 165 -2.85 2.04 -7.66
C GLU A 165 -1.91 3.19 -7.99
N ARG A 166 -1.93 4.27 -7.19
CA ARG A 166 -0.99 5.39 -7.29
C ARG A 166 0.46 4.93 -7.20
N MET A 167 0.75 4.06 -6.22
CA MET A 167 2.08 3.50 -6.02
C MET A 167 2.51 2.59 -7.17
N ILE A 168 1.63 1.74 -7.70
CA ILE A 168 1.92 0.86 -8.83
C ILE A 168 2.25 1.67 -10.09
N LEU A 169 1.46 2.71 -10.40
CA LEU A 169 1.73 3.59 -11.54
C LEU A 169 3.05 4.34 -11.40
N ALA A 170 3.39 4.78 -10.18
CA ALA A 170 4.67 5.40 -9.90
C ALA A 170 5.86 4.44 -10.10
N MET A 171 5.73 3.19 -9.61
CA MET A 171 6.75 2.16 -9.83
C MET A 171 6.92 1.82 -11.31
N GLU A 172 5.84 1.76 -12.07
CA GLU A 172 5.84 1.57 -13.53
C GLU A 172 6.60 2.69 -14.26
N ALA A 173 6.38 3.95 -13.85
CA ALA A 173 7.09 5.10 -14.41
C ALA A 173 8.60 5.04 -14.13
N GLY A 174 9.01 4.68 -12.92
CA GLY A 174 10.42 4.46 -12.58
C GLY A 174 11.05 3.31 -13.38
N HIS A 175 10.32 2.21 -13.52
CA HIS A 175 10.76 1.06 -14.31
C HIS A 175 10.95 1.42 -15.80
N ALA A 176 10.06 2.25 -16.35
CA ALA A 176 10.16 2.74 -17.74
C ALA A 176 11.39 3.62 -17.99
N LYS A 177 11.95 4.27 -16.95
CA LYS A 177 13.19 5.07 -17.03
C LYS A 177 14.47 4.25 -16.98
N GLY A 178 14.37 2.94 -17.11
CA GLY A 178 15.47 2.00 -17.06
C GLY A 178 15.43 1.14 -15.82
N GLY A 179 15.02 1.65 -14.66
CA GLY A 179 14.91 0.87 -13.44
C GLY A 179 16.01 -0.19 -13.31
N ASP A 180 15.60 -1.44 -13.16
CA ASP A 180 16.51 -2.58 -13.10
C ASP A 180 16.82 -3.25 -14.45
N LYS A 181 16.18 -2.84 -15.55
CA LYS A 181 16.27 -3.52 -16.87
C LYS A 181 17.69 -3.65 -17.43
N ARG A 182 18.56 -2.69 -17.12
CA ARG A 182 19.93 -2.72 -17.61
C ARG A 182 20.75 -3.92 -17.11
N TRP A 183 20.30 -4.59 -16.05
CA TRP A 183 21.07 -5.61 -15.34
C TRP A 183 20.65 -7.06 -15.66
N GLY A 184 19.72 -7.27 -16.57
CA GLY A 184 19.26 -8.59 -16.99
C GLY A 184 17.75 -8.77 -16.86
N ASN A 185 17.26 -10.00 -16.98
CA ASN A 185 15.85 -10.29 -17.21
C ASN A 185 15.05 -10.70 -15.97
N LEU A 186 15.70 -11.27 -14.95
CA LEU A 186 15.01 -11.77 -13.76
C LEU A 186 14.98 -10.72 -12.67
N GLN A 187 13.79 -10.41 -12.20
CA GLN A 187 13.52 -9.36 -11.23
C GLN A 187 12.35 -9.73 -10.34
N SER A 188 12.21 -9.06 -9.22
CA SER A 188 11.06 -9.20 -8.34
C SER A 188 10.44 -7.83 -8.02
N ALA A 189 9.17 -7.82 -7.64
CA ALA A 189 8.48 -6.63 -7.16
C ALA A 189 7.51 -6.99 -6.03
N ALA A 190 7.26 -6.05 -5.14
CA ALA A 190 6.27 -6.21 -4.09
C ALA A 190 5.60 -4.89 -3.73
N ILE A 191 4.36 -5.01 -3.23
CA ILE A 191 3.63 -3.91 -2.61
C ILE A 191 2.90 -4.41 -1.37
N LYS A 192 2.92 -3.61 -0.30
CA LYS A 192 2.10 -3.80 0.89
C LYS A 192 1.35 -2.51 1.19
N ILE A 193 0.06 -2.64 1.52
CA ILE A 193 -0.78 -1.55 2.00
C ILE A 193 -1.37 -1.96 3.35
N ALA A 194 -1.30 -1.07 4.33
CA ALA A 194 -1.98 -1.20 5.60
C ALA A 194 -3.09 -0.15 5.71
N ASP A 195 -4.30 -0.57 6.08
CA ASP A 195 -5.49 0.27 6.22
C ASP A 195 -6.03 0.16 7.65
N PRO A 196 -6.10 1.25 8.41
CA PRO A 196 -6.66 1.23 9.76
C PRO A 196 -8.15 0.90 9.80
N ASN A 197 -8.85 1.02 8.66
CA ASN A 197 -10.28 0.73 8.54
C ASN A 197 -10.56 -0.70 8.05
N ASP A 198 -9.55 -1.53 7.84
CA ASP A 198 -9.69 -2.96 7.50
C ASP A 198 -9.29 -3.83 8.68
N PRO A 199 -10.23 -4.19 9.57
CA PRO A 199 -9.93 -4.91 10.82
C PRO A 199 -9.57 -6.39 10.62
N GLY A 200 -9.61 -6.91 9.39
CA GLY A 200 -9.71 -8.35 9.16
C GLY A 200 -8.41 -9.09 8.85
N ARG A 201 -7.24 -8.44 8.74
CA ARG A 201 -6.12 -9.10 8.05
C ARG A 201 -4.75 -9.06 8.73
N GLY A 202 -4.68 -9.36 10.01
CA GLY A 202 -3.41 -9.63 10.68
C GLY A 202 -2.80 -8.46 11.42
N GLY A 203 -1.64 -8.71 12.05
CA GLY A 203 -1.09 -7.90 13.14
C GLY A 203 -0.79 -6.43 12.84
N ASP A 204 -0.52 -6.05 11.60
CA ASP A 204 -0.25 -4.66 11.19
C ASP A 204 -1.36 -4.09 10.29
N PHE A 205 -2.53 -4.72 10.26
CA PHE A 205 -3.67 -4.35 9.40
C PHE A 205 -3.30 -4.28 7.91
N ILE A 206 -2.49 -5.23 7.45
CA ILE A 206 -2.10 -5.33 6.04
C ILE A 206 -3.31 -5.78 5.23
N THR A 207 -3.86 -4.86 4.45
CA THR A 207 -5.03 -5.05 3.60
C THR A 207 -4.67 -5.66 2.26
N LEU A 208 -3.51 -5.26 1.73
CA LEU A 208 -2.99 -5.74 0.46
C LEU A 208 -1.53 -6.14 0.62
N ALA A 209 -1.20 -7.34 0.18
CA ALA A 209 0.18 -7.78 -0.01
C ALA A 209 0.24 -8.55 -1.34
N ILE A 210 0.99 -8.01 -2.29
CA ILE A 210 1.28 -8.67 -3.58
C ILE A 210 2.79 -8.78 -3.70
N GLU A 211 3.28 -9.96 -4.01
CA GLU A 211 4.67 -10.23 -4.29
C GLU A 211 4.80 -11.00 -5.59
N VAL A 212 5.61 -10.48 -6.50
CA VAL A 212 6.09 -11.17 -7.70
C VAL A 212 7.52 -11.59 -7.40
N GLY A 213 7.69 -12.87 -7.06
CA GLY A 213 8.95 -13.38 -6.54
C GLY A 213 10.08 -13.39 -7.56
N GLU A 214 9.75 -13.67 -8.82
CA GLU A 214 10.70 -13.68 -9.94
C GLU A 214 9.92 -13.59 -11.27
N HIS A 215 10.22 -12.56 -12.06
CA HIS A 215 9.57 -12.33 -13.36
C HIS A 215 10.39 -11.38 -14.23
N PRO A 216 10.43 -11.54 -15.57
CA PRO A 216 11.13 -10.60 -16.46
C PRO A 216 10.57 -9.17 -16.42
N GLU A 217 9.27 -9.01 -16.17
CA GLU A 217 8.57 -7.73 -16.06
C GLU A 217 7.75 -7.70 -14.75
N PRO A 218 8.40 -7.63 -13.58
CA PRO A 218 7.72 -7.86 -12.29
C PRO A 218 6.74 -6.76 -11.93
N VAL A 219 6.97 -5.52 -12.34
CA VAL A 219 6.05 -4.39 -12.08
C VAL A 219 4.78 -4.53 -12.91
N ALA A 220 4.90 -4.94 -14.18
CA ALA A 220 3.75 -5.19 -15.03
C ALA A 220 2.91 -6.38 -14.51
N GLU A 221 3.57 -7.45 -14.05
CA GLU A 221 2.89 -8.60 -13.45
C GLU A 221 2.23 -8.24 -12.11
N LEU A 222 2.89 -7.47 -11.26
CA LEU A 222 2.30 -6.95 -10.01
C LEU A 222 1.04 -6.12 -10.31
N LYS A 223 1.10 -5.24 -11.32
CA LYS A 223 -0.05 -4.47 -11.80
C LYS A 223 -1.17 -5.38 -12.27
N ARG A 224 -0.86 -6.40 -13.08
CA ARG A 224 -1.85 -7.39 -13.54
C ARG A 224 -2.52 -8.10 -12.37
N ILE A 225 -1.75 -8.57 -11.38
CA ILE A 225 -2.28 -9.22 -10.18
C ILE A 225 -3.16 -8.25 -9.39
N TYR A 226 -2.73 -7.00 -9.21
CA TYR A 226 -3.52 -5.98 -8.52
C TYR A 226 -4.89 -5.79 -9.17
N TYR A 227 -4.95 -5.62 -10.50
CA TYR A 227 -6.23 -5.41 -11.20
C TYR A 227 -7.12 -6.65 -11.22
N THR A 228 -6.55 -7.85 -11.14
CA THR A 228 -7.34 -9.10 -11.11
C THR A 228 -7.78 -9.49 -9.70
N THR A 229 -6.99 -9.21 -8.67
CA THR A 229 -7.23 -9.71 -7.31
C THR A 229 -7.36 -8.62 -6.26
N GLY A 230 -6.62 -7.52 -6.41
CA GLY A 230 -6.61 -6.41 -5.46
C GLY A 230 -7.72 -5.39 -5.68
N ARG A 231 -8.20 -5.27 -6.92
CA ARG A 231 -9.27 -4.35 -7.31
C ARG A 231 -10.62 -5.05 -7.20
N ARG A 232 -11.11 -5.23 -5.98
CA ARG A 232 -12.23 -6.10 -5.65
C ARG A 232 -13.55 -5.77 -6.33
N LEU A 233 -13.83 -4.50 -6.60
CA LEU A 233 -15.12 -4.06 -7.17
C LEU A 233 -15.05 -3.73 -8.67
N GLY A 234 -13.87 -3.80 -9.32
CA GLY A 234 -13.65 -3.17 -10.63
C GLY A 234 -14.36 -3.82 -11.83
N TYR A 235 -14.73 -5.11 -11.77
CA TYR A 235 -15.19 -5.84 -12.95
C TYR A 235 -16.31 -6.83 -12.67
N ARG A 236 -17.11 -6.60 -11.67
CA ARG A 236 -18.20 -7.50 -11.33
C ARG A 236 -19.53 -6.91 -11.76
N SER A 237 -20.24 -7.64 -12.57
CA SER A 237 -21.67 -7.52 -12.78
C SER A 237 -22.35 -8.58 -11.90
N PHE A 238 -23.30 -8.20 -11.04
CA PHE A 238 -23.79 -9.10 -10.01
C PHE A 238 -25.29 -9.29 -10.00
N SER A 239 -25.72 -10.54 -9.85
CA SER A 239 -27.02 -10.88 -9.32
C SER A 239 -27.03 -11.10 -7.79
N ARG A 240 -25.89 -11.39 -7.20
CA ARG A 240 -25.72 -11.49 -5.73
C ARG A 240 -24.28 -11.19 -5.35
N VAL A 241 -24.10 -10.28 -4.41
CA VAL A 241 -22.82 -9.96 -3.76
C VAL A 241 -23.05 -9.87 -2.28
N ASP A 242 -22.12 -10.37 -1.51
CA ASP A 242 -22.06 -10.18 -0.07
C ASP A 242 -20.61 -9.96 0.39
N GLY A 243 -20.43 -9.60 1.64
CA GLY A 243 -19.12 -9.49 2.26
C GLY A 243 -18.48 -8.10 2.20
N PRO A 244 -17.14 -8.04 2.37
CA PRO A 244 -16.40 -6.79 2.53
C PRO A 244 -16.56 -5.80 1.38
N ASP A 245 -16.69 -6.30 0.16
CA ASP A 245 -16.83 -5.47 -1.04
C ASP A 245 -18.16 -4.68 -1.02
N VAL A 246 -19.23 -5.29 -0.50
CA VAL A 246 -20.52 -4.61 -0.33
C VAL A 246 -20.47 -3.57 0.78
N ILE A 247 -19.76 -3.88 1.87
CA ILE A 247 -19.55 -2.92 2.97
C ILE A 247 -18.81 -1.68 2.43
N GLU A 248 -17.75 -1.88 1.64
CA GLU A 248 -17.02 -0.77 1.00
C GLU A 248 -17.92 0.05 0.07
N LEU A 249 -18.70 -0.61 -0.78
CA LEU A 249 -19.64 0.02 -1.69
C LEU A 249 -20.69 0.85 -0.92
N LYS A 250 -21.33 0.26 0.10
CA LYS A 250 -22.33 0.96 0.94
C LYS A 250 -21.72 2.16 1.67
N ARG A 251 -20.48 2.01 2.20
CA ARG A 251 -19.75 3.11 2.84
C ARG A 251 -19.50 4.28 1.89
N MET A 252 -19.07 3.99 0.66
CA MET A 252 -18.86 5.02 -0.34
C MET A 252 -20.18 5.68 -0.75
N LEU A 253 -21.24 4.91 -1.03
CA LEU A 253 -22.57 5.41 -1.39
C LEU A 253 -23.18 6.25 -0.24
N HIS A 254 -23.01 5.82 1.01
CA HIS A 254 -23.39 6.61 2.17
C HIS A 254 -22.60 7.92 2.25
N GLY A 255 -21.29 7.85 2.13
CA GLY A 255 -20.42 9.03 2.17
C GLY A 255 -20.76 10.08 1.12
N VAL A 256 -21.26 9.67 -0.06
CA VAL A 256 -21.72 10.60 -1.09
C VAL A 256 -23.22 10.93 -1.02
N GLY A 257 -23.98 10.32 -0.08
CA GLY A 257 -25.37 10.66 0.24
C GLY A 257 -26.42 9.89 -0.57
N TYR A 258 -26.10 8.73 -1.13
CA TYR A 258 -27.04 7.90 -1.90
C TYR A 258 -27.61 6.72 -1.11
N TRP A 259 -26.86 6.15 -0.18
CA TRP A 259 -27.30 5.06 0.66
C TRP A 259 -27.50 5.56 2.09
N ARG A 260 -28.67 5.33 2.68
CA ARG A 260 -29.07 5.78 4.04
C ARG A 260 -28.55 7.19 4.40
N PRO A 261 -28.95 8.24 3.66
CA PRO A 261 -28.43 9.59 3.90
C PRO A 261 -28.83 10.16 5.27
N SER A 262 -29.85 9.59 5.92
CA SER A 262 -30.28 9.94 7.29
C SER A 262 -29.38 9.36 8.38
N LEU A 263 -28.52 8.40 8.06
CA LEU A 263 -27.56 7.86 9.01
C LEU A 263 -26.44 8.88 9.24
N ALA A 264 -26.20 9.27 10.50
CA ALA A 264 -25.22 10.32 10.82
C ALA A 264 -23.80 9.98 10.40
N ALA A 265 -23.41 8.71 10.53
CA ALA A 265 -22.13 8.19 10.06
C ALA A 265 -22.26 6.72 9.67
N PHE A 266 -21.49 6.27 8.68
CA PHE A 266 -21.38 4.85 8.39
C PHE A 266 -20.64 4.18 9.56
N PRO A 267 -21.20 3.12 10.18
CA PRO A 267 -20.60 2.54 11.37
C PRO A 267 -19.24 1.88 11.06
N ASP A 268 -18.35 2.02 12.01
CA ASP A 268 -17.07 1.32 11.95
C ASP A 268 -17.25 -0.18 12.19
N PRO A 269 -16.42 -1.01 11.60
CA PRO A 269 -16.42 -2.43 11.88
C PRO A 269 -16.06 -2.68 13.35
N PRO A 270 -16.63 -3.75 13.96
CA PRO A 270 -16.27 -4.12 15.32
C PRO A 270 -14.76 -4.33 15.49
N PRO A 271 -14.20 -4.01 16.67
CA PRO A 271 -12.79 -4.19 16.93
C PRO A 271 -12.33 -5.64 16.70
N SER A 272 -11.19 -5.79 16.04
CA SER A 272 -10.58 -7.10 15.82
C SER A 272 -10.07 -7.71 17.13
N ILE A 273 -10.31 -9.01 17.30
CA ILE A 273 -9.71 -9.80 18.38
C ILE A 273 -8.28 -10.26 18.05
N ASN A 274 -7.77 -9.97 16.87
CA ASN A 274 -6.42 -10.34 16.43
C ASN A 274 -5.39 -9.24 16.69
N THR A 275 -5.58 -8.45 17.74
CA THR A 275 -4.62 -7.42 18.13
C THR A 275 -3.54 -7.98 19.08
N PRO A 276 -2.32 -7.39 19.12
CA PRO A 276 -1.30 -7.82 20.08
C PRO A 276 -1.79 -7.84 21.51
N LYS A 277 -2.63 -6.86 21.91
CA LYS A 277 -3.25 -6.80 23.24
C LYS A 277 -4.15 -8.01 23.50
N MET A 278 -4.92 -8.44 22.52
CA MET A 278 -5.81 -9.60 22.63
C MET A 278 -5.03 -10.93 22.64
N VAL A 279 -3.94 -11.01 21.89
CA VAL A 279 -3.03 -12.15 21.91
C VAL A 279 -2.39 -12.30 23.30
N GLU A 280 -1.98 -11.21 23.92
CA GLU A 280 -1.42 -11.23 25.27
C GLU A 280 -2.50 -11.56 26.34
N LEU A 281 -3.68 -10.96 26.21
CA LEU A 281 -4.80 -11.24 27.11
C LEU A 281 -5.20 -12.75 27.06
N ARG A 282 -5.15 -13.36 25.90
CA ARG A 282 -5.42 -14.80 25.75
C ARG A 282 -4.48 -15.67 26.57
N LYS A 283 -3.22 -15.21 26.78
CA LYS A 283 -2.22 -15.94 27.58
C LYS A 283 -2.37 -15.62 29.07
N THR A 284 -2.64 -14.37 29.42
CA THR A 284 -2.64 -13.88 30.80
C THR A 284 -3.98 -14.04 31.50
N ASP A 285 -5.09 -13.90 30.79
CA ASP A 285 -6.47 -14.10 31.30
C ASP A 285 -7.37 -14.68 30.21
N PRO A 286 -7.34 -16.01 30.01
CA PRO A 286 -8.15 -16.70 29.00
C PRO A 286 -9.66 -16.51 29.18
N ALA A 287 -10.14 -16.35 30.41
CA ALA A 287 -11.56 -16.19 30.69
C ALA A 287 -12.06 -14.82 30.23
N GLN A 288 -11.33 -13.76 30.52
CA GLN A 288 -11.62 -12.43 30.04
C GLN A 288 -11.48 -12.34 28.52
N TYR A 289 -10.48 -12.99 27.94
CA TYR A 289 -10.33 -13.09 26.48
C TYR A 289 -11.56 -13.69 25.83
N GLU A 290 -12.04 -14.86 26.30
CA GLU A 290 -13.20 -15.53 25.69
C GLU A 290 -14.48 -14.70 25.78
N LYS A 291 -14.69 -13.96 26.89
CA LYS A 291 -15.81 -13.03 27.00
C LYS A 291 -15.76 -11.95 25.93
N ILE A 292 -14.63 -11.24 25.80
CA ILE A 292 -14.44 -10.18 24.79
C ILE A 292 -14.54 -10.75 23.36
N ALA A 293 -13.96 -11.94 23.15
CA ALA A 293 -13.99 -12.61 21.85
C ALA A 293 -15.41 -13.02 21.44
N ALA A 294 -16.23 -13.48 22.38
CA ALA A 294 -17.62 -13.82 22.12
C ALA A 294 -18.45 -12.57 21.77
N GLU A 295 -18.28 -11.48 22.50
CA GLU A 295 -18.92 -10.18 22.20
C GLU A 295 -18.50 -9.65 20.83
N SER A 296 -17.22 -9.69 20.52
CA SER A 296 -16.68 -9.26 19.21
C SER A 296 -17.19 -10.13 18.07
N ARG A 297 -17.25 -11.46 18.23
CA ARG A 297 -17.82 -12.37 17.22
C ARG A 297 -19.28 -12.06 16.96
N LYS A 298 -20.09 -11.81 18.01
CA LYS A 298 -21.49 -11.43 17.87
C LYS A 298 -21.61 -10.09 17.13
N ALA A 299 -20.88 -9.07 17.56
CA ALA A 299 -20.90 -7.76 16.92
C ALA A 299 -20.47 -7.84 15.43
N SER A 300 -19.49 -8.68 15.11
CA SER A 300 -19.03 -8.91 13.73
C SER A 300 -20.11 -9.62 12.89
N ALA A 301 -20.82 -10.58 13.46
CA ALA A 301 -21.92 -11.26 12.78
C ALA A 301 -23.10 -10.31 12.51
N ASP A 302 -23.46 -9.49 13.49
CA ASP A 302 -24.51 -8.48 13.35
C ASP A 302 -24.14 -7.42 12.31
N TYR A 303 -22.91 -6.91 12.36
CA TYR A 303 -22.37 -5.97 11.37
C TYR A 303 -22.39 -6.56 9.95
N THR A 304 -21.94 -7.80 9.77
CA THR A 304 -21.95 -8.49 8.48
C THR A 304 -23.37 -8.68 7.97
N ARG A 305 -24.31 -9.12 8.82
CA ARG A 305 -25.72 -9.25 8.43
C ARG A 305 -26.30 -7.93 7.95
N ASP A 306 -26.02 -6.82 8.63
CA ASP A 306 -26.68 -5.55 8.39
C ASP A 306 -26.04 -4.74 7.24
N PHE A 307 -24.75 -4.93 7.00
CA PHE A 307 -23.98 -4.11 6.06
C PHE A 307 -23.36 -4.86 4.88
N ALA A 308 -23.20 -6.18 4.94
CA ALA A 308 -22.52 -6.96 3.91
C ALA A 308 -23.45 -7.57 2.84
N GLN A 309 -24.75 -7.30 2.88
CA GLN A 309 -25.71 -7.81 1.88
C GLN A 309 -25.94 -6.78 0.79
N PHE A 310 -25.92 -7.23 -0.48
CA PHE A 310 -26.30 -6.41 -1.63
C PHE A 310 -27.82 -6.46 -1.80
N ASP A 311 -28.52 -5.63 -1.03
CA ASP A 311 -29.97 -5.57 -0.89
C ASP A 311 -30.63 -4.56 -1.85
N GLU A 312 -31.96 -4.54 -1.89
CA GLU A 312 -32.75 -3.62 -2.73
C GLU A 312 -32.43 -2.14 -2.47
N GLU A 313 -32.10 -1.78 -1.23
CA GLU A 313 -31.69 -0.43 -0.89
C GLU A 313 -30.36 -0.06 -1.53
N THR A 314 -29.42 -1.02 -1.56
CA THR A 314 -28.12 -0.86 -2.24
C THR A 314 -28.29 -0.75 -3.75
N ILE A 315 -29.14 -1.60 -4.35
CA ILE A 315 -29.49 -1.54 -5.78
C ILE A 315 -30.02 -0.15 -6.13
N THR A 316 -31.00 0.33 -5.38
CA THR A 316 -31.59 1.66 -5.56
C THR A 316 -30.56 2.78 -5.46
N ALA A 317 -29.66 2.70 -4.48
CA ALA A 317 -28.59 3.69 -4.31
C ALA A 317 -27.58 3.69 -5.46
N VAL A 318 -27.21 2.51 -5.94
CA VAL A 318 -26.35 2.32 -7.13
C VAL A 318 -27.00 2.93 -8.37
N ASP A 319 -28.24 2.59 -8.65
CA ASP A 319 -28.94 3.04 -9.85
C ASP A 319 -29.13 4.57 -9.85
N LYS A 320 -29.47 5.14 -8.69
CA LYS A 320 -29.56 6.60 -8.53
C LYS A 320 -28.24 7.29 -8.75
N PHE A 321 -27.15 6.77 -8.18
CA PHE A 321 -25.82 7.33 -8.42
C PHE A 321 -25.42 7.23 -9.89
N ARG A 322 -25.69 6.10 -10.55
CA ARG A 322 -25.44 5.92 -11.99
C ARG A 322 -26.19 6.93 -12.83
N ALA A 323 -27.47 7.13 -12.53
CA ALA A 323 -28.31 8.11 -13.23
C ALA A 323 -27.75 9.53 -13.09
N ASP A 324 -27.46 9.95 -11.86
CA ASP A 324 -26.96 11.30 -11.54
C ASP A 324 -25.57 11.59 -12.15
N LYS A 325 -24.79 10.54 -12.39
CA LYS A 325 -23.45 10.62 -13.02
C LYS A 325 -23.43 10.30 -14.51
N SER A 326 -24.61 10.12 -15.13
CA SER A 326 -24.75 9.78 -16.56
C SER A 326 -23.97 8.53 -16.96
N LEU A 327 -23.96 7.51 -16.07
CA LEU A 327 -23.23 6.26 -16.27
C LEU A 327 -24.09 5.15 -16.90
N ASN A 328 -25.39 5.42 -17.10
CA ASN A 328 -26.30 4.45 -17.64
C ASN A 328 -26.13 4.28 -19.16
N TYR A 329 -26.38 3.06 -19.65
CA TYR A 329 -26.48 2.73 -21.06
C TYR A 329 -27.73 1.87 -21.31
N GLN A 330 -28.13 1.71 -22.57
CA GLN A 330 -29.30 0.93 -22.90
C GLN A 330 -29.12 -0.55 -22.50
N GLY A 331 -30.05 -1.09 -21.73
CA GLY A 331 -30.01 -2.47 -21.25
C GLY A 331 -29.15 -2.71 -20.00
N ASN A 332 -28.77 -1.66 -19.32
CA ASN A 332 -28.07 -1.74 -18.04
C ASN A 332 -28.93 -2.45 -16.99
N PRO A 333 -28.47 -3.55 -16.39
CA PRO A 333 -29.22 -4.20 -15.32
C PRO A 333 -29.28 -3.33 -14.07
N ALA A 334 -30.35 -3.49 -13.28
CA ALA A 334 -30.49 -2.83 -11.99
C ALA A 334 -29.32 -3.21 -11.07
N GLY A 335 -28.78 -2.23 -10.34
CA GLY A 335 -27.69 -2.43 -9.41
C GLY A 335 -26.34 -2.80 -10.07
N LEU A 336 -26.16 -2.45 -11.34
CA LEU A 336 -24.89 -2.76 -12.05
C LEU A 336 -23.69 -2.08 -11.37
N VAL A 337 -22.77 -2.90 -10.87
CA VAL A 337 -21.47 -2.45 -10.34
C VAL A 337 -20.39 -2.81 -11.35
N ASP A 338 -19.92 -1.81 -12.06
CA ASP A 338 -18.85 -1.93 -13.07
C ASP A 338 -17.68 -0.97 -12.75
N ALA A 339 -16.61 -1.04 -13.51
CA ALA A 339 -15.43 -0.21 -13.32
C ALA A 339 -15.78 1.29 -13.38
N ARG A 340 -16.66 1.71 -14.30
CA ARG A 340 -17.07 3.12 -14.47
C ARG A 340 -17.79 3.65 -13.24
N LEU A 341 -18.70 2.84 -12.66
CA LEU A 341 -19.37 3.18 -11.40
C LEU A 341 -18.35 3.36 -10.28
N ILE A 342 -17.44 2.38 -10.11
CA ILE A 342 -16.49 2.38 -9.00
C ILE A 342 -15.51 3.55 -9.09
N GLU A 343 -15.02 3.86 -10.28
CA GLU A 343 -14.14 5.01 -10.51
C GLU A 343 -14.84 6.34 -10.16
N ALA A 344 -16.04 6.53 -10.66
CA ALA A 344 -16.82 7.75 -10.38
C ALA A 344 -17.20 7.86 -8.90
N LEU A 345 -17.57 6.75 -8.27
CA LEU A 345 -17.96 6.71 -6.86
C LEU A 345 -16.76 6.99 -5.94
N ARG A 346 -15.61 6.39 -6.22
CA ARG A 346 -14.36 6.66 -5.48
C ARG A 346 -13.94 8.12 -5.60
N ALA A 347 -13.97 8.68 -6.79
CA ALA A 347 -13.66 10.09 -7.00
C ALA A 347 -14.59 11.01 -6.19
N ALA A 348 -15.90 10.78 -6.26
CA ALA A 348 -16.88 11.57 -5.52
C ALA A 348 -16.72 11.43 -3.99
N TYR A 349 -16.46 10.22 -3.52
CA TYR A 349 -16.24 9.95 -2.09
C TYR A 349 -14.97 10.62 -1.57
N PHE A 350 -13.88 10.55 -2.34
CA PHE A 350 -12.61 11.17 -2.01
C PHE A 350 -12.73 12.69 -1.91
N GLU A 351 -13.38 13.34 -2.87
CA GLU A 351 -13.62 14.79 -2.84
C GLU A 351 -14.41 15.22 -1.60
N LYS A 352 -15.44 14.46 -1.21
CA LYS A 352 -16.17 14.75 0.03
C LYS A 352 -15.33 14.59 1.29
N LYS A 353 -14.51 13.54 1.38
CA LYS A 353 -13.58 13.36 2.52
C LYS A 353 -12.56 14.49 2.61
N LYS A 354 -11.99 14.89 1.49
CA LYS A 354 -11.05 16.01 1.40
C LYS A 354 -11.67 17.34 1.86
N ALA A 355 -12.92 17.57 1.49
CA ALA A 355 -13.67 18.75 1.91
C ALA A 355 -13.98 18.73 3.42
N ALA A 356 -14.29 17.57 3.98
CA ALA A 356 -14.55 17.40 5.42
C ALA A 356 -13.28 17.54 6.27
N GLY A 357 -12.14 17.09 5.79
CA GLY A 357 -10.83 17.21 6.48
C GLY A 357 -10.22 18.62 6.46
N LYS A 358 -10.82 19.57 5.72
CA LYS A 358 -10.42 20.98 5.66
C LYS A 358 -11.21 21.88 6.63
N ARG A 359 -12.16 21.33 7.38
CA ARG A 359 -12.94 22.02 8.42
C ARG A 359 -12.42 21.66 9.80
#